data_712a5b52ea81c986fda119df8314f3f8
#
_entry.id   712a5b52ea81c986fda119df8314f3f8
#
_cell.length_a   1.000
_cell.length_b   1.000
_cell.length_c   1.000
_cell.angle_alpha   90.00
_cell.angle_beta   90.00
_cell.angle_gamma   90.00
#
_symmetry.space_group_name_H-M   'P 1'
#
loop_
_entity.id
_entity.type
_entity.pdbx_description
1 polymer ?
#
loop_
_entity_poly.entity_id
_entity_poly.type
_entity_poly.pdbx_seq_one_letter_code
_entity_poly.pdbx_strand_id
1 'polypeptide(L)'
;MTFSFEYRKFGDFTYNVLSDPTEIKSYLMKWIMREWELDHDEAPHEHWTVAWMEILPGMEFSLQVIQLDDIHPNADLMSVEDFQHSLEERADEREEAMLRGVSIEPLLVNGDGFELMDGYTRYTVLKRYTQKEVYAYVGTPGHV
;
A
#
# COMPACT_ATOMS: atom_id res chain seq x y z
N MET A 1 -19.09 -9.76 -4.03
CA MET A 1 -18.40 -9.26 -5.23
C MET A 1 -17.00 -9.87 -5.31
N THR A 2 -16.66 -10.41 -6.47
CA THR A 2 -15.33 -10.98 -6.71
C THR A 2 -14.51 -10.00 -7.51
N PHE A 3 -13.29 -9.75 -7.08
CA PHE A 3 -12.38 -8.84 -7.78
C PHE A 3 -11.56 -9.58 -8.82
N SER A 4 -11.28 -8.90 -9.94
CA SER A 4 -10.59 -9.49 -11.10
C SER A 4 -9.07 -9.32 -11.00
N PHE A 5 -8.45 -9.94 -10.00
CA PHE A 5 -7.00 -9.86 -9.82
C PHE A 5 -6.26 -10.56 -10.95
N GLU A 6 -5.19 -9.91 -11.41
CA GLU A 6 -4.21 -10.50 -12.32
C GLU A 6 -2.90 -10.70 -11.58
N TYR A 7 -2.19 -11.77 -11.91
CA TYR A 7 -0.86 -12.02 -11.36
C TYR A 7 0.17 -11.61 -12.40
N ARG A 8 1.05 -10.66 -12.03
CA ARG A 8 2.08 -10.14 -12.93
C ARG A 8 3.44 -10.23 -12.26
N LYS A 9 4.38 -10.89 -12.93
CA LYS A 9 5.76 -10.89 -12.48
C LYS A 9 6.41 -9.58 -12.91
N PHE A 10 7.04 -8.88 -11.99
CA PHE A 10 7.71 -7.62 -12.25
C PHE A 10 8.99 -7.56 -11.42
N GLY A 11 10.14 -7.54 -12.10
CA GLY A 11 11.41 -7.70 -11.42
C GLY A 11 11.53 -9.08 -10.79
N ASP A 12 11.91 -9.15 -9.53
CA ASP A 12 12.12 -10.41 -8.82
C ASP A 12 10.85 -10.97 -8.17
N PHE A 13 9.74 -10.22 -8.20
CA PHE A 13 8.55 -10.55 -7.42
C PHE A 13 7.30 -10.63 -8.28
N THR A 14 6.28 -11.31 -7.74
CA THR A 14 4.97 -11.41 -8.37
C THR A 14 3.98 -10.50 -7.64
N TYR A 15 3.23 -9.72 -8.41
CA TYR A 15 2.17 -8.85 -7.89
C TYR A 15 0.81 -9.41 -8.24
N ASN A 16 -0.15 -9.22 -7.33
CA ASN A 16 -1.56 -9.39 -7.65
C ASN A 16 -2.17 -8.00 -7.80
N VAL A 17 -2.64 -7.69 -9.01
CA VAL A 17 -3.06 -6.34 -9.36
C VAL A 17 -4.49 -6.29 -9.85
N LEU A 18 -5.14 -5.16 -9.59
CA LEU A 18 -6.39 -4.76 -10.23
C LEU A 18 -6.06 -3.63 -11.19
N SER A 19 -6.59 -3.68 -12.41
CA SER A 19 -6.32 -2.66 -13.43
C SER A 19 -7.47 -1.68 -13.63
N ASP A 20 -8.69 -2.07 -13.28
CA ASP A 20 -9.85 -1.19 -13.41
C ASP A 20 -9.95 -0.21 -12.25
N PRO A 21 -9.94 1.12 -12.50
CA PRO A 21 -9.99 2.12 -11.43
C PRO A 21 -11.16 1.96 -10.46
N THR A 22 -12.33 1.59 -10.97
CA THR A 22 -13.51 1.37 -10.13
C THR A 22 -13.33 0.18 -9.20
N GLU A 23 -12.75 -0.92 -9.70
CA GLU A 23 -12.44 -2.09 -8.86
C GLU A 23 -11.38 -1.76 -7.81
N ILE A 24 -10.35 -1.02 -8.19
CA ILE A 24 -9.30 -0.60 -7.25
C ILE A 24 -9.92 0.16 -6.09
N LYS A 25 -10.75 1.16 -6.39
CA LYS A 25 -11.40 1.98 -5.36
C LYS A 25 -12.29 1.11 -4.45
N SER A 26 -13.11 0.25 -5.03
CA SER A 26 -13.97 -0.66 -4.25
C SER A 26 -13.14 -1.57 -3.33
N TYR A 27 -12.05 -2.10 -3.84
CA TYR A 27 -11.18 -2.98 -3.07
C TYR A 27 -10.55 -2.25 -1.89
N LEU A 28 -10.04 -1.04 -2.13
CA LEU A 28 -9.40 -0.24 -1.08
C LEU A 28 -10.41 0.19 -0.01
N MET A 29 -11.62 0.55 -0.41
CA MET A 29 -12.68 0.90 0.53
C MET A 29 -13.05 -0.28 1.44
N LYS A 30 -13.15 -1.47 0.88
CA LYS A 30 -13.42 -2.69 1.65
C LYS A 30 -12.26 -3.02 2.58
N TRP A 31 -11.04 -2.87 2.10
CA TRP A 31 -9.83 -3.13 2.88
C TRP A 31 -9.78 -2.22 4.10
N ILE A 32 -9.98 -0.92 3.93
CA ILE A 32 -9.89 0.04 5.04
C ILE A 32 -11.00 -0.19 6.08
N MET A 33 -12.20 -0.54 5.63
CA MET A 33 -13.31 -0.88 6.53
C MET A 33 -13.02 -2.14 7.34
N ARG A 34 -12.41 -3.13 6.70
CA ARG A 34 -12.03 -4.38 7.37
C ARG A 34 -10.97 -4.13 8.44
N GLU A 35 -9.97 -3.31 8.14
CA GLU A 35 -8.95 -2.95 9.13
C GLU A 35 -9.56 -2.22 10.31
N TRP A 36 -10.50 -1.32 10.06
CA TRP A 36 -11.24 -0.63 11.12
C TRP A 36 -12.01 -1.61 12.01
N GLU A 37 -12.74 -2.54 11.40
CA GLU A 37 -13.55 -3.52 12.14
C GLU A 37 -12.70 -4.43 13.02
N LEU A 38 -11.48 -4.73 12.58
CA LEU A 38 -10.59 -5.64 13.30
C LEU A 38 -9.90 -5.01 14.50
N ASP A 39 -9.66 -3.71 14.50
CA ASP A 39 -8.68 -3.12 15.42
C ASP A 39 -9.04 -1.73 15.97
N HIS A 40 -10.32 -1.38 16.06
CA HIS A 40 -10.70 -0.03 16.54
C HIS A 40 -11.07 0.06 18.03
N ASP A 41 -11.04 -1.05 18.76
CA ASP A 41 -11.65 -1.14 20.08
C ASP A 41 -11.00 -0.28 21.17
N GLU A 42 -9.67 -0.09 21.10
CA GLU A 42 -8.95 0.63 22.16
C GLU A 42 -9.03 2.16 22.02
N ALA A 43 -8.94 2.68 20.82
CA ALA A 43 -8.96 4.12 20.57
C ALA A 43 -9.65 4.41 19.24
N PRO A 44 -11.00 4.25 19.17
CA PRO A 44 -11.69 4.30 17.89
C PRO A 44 -11.55 5.62 17.14
N HIS A 45 -11.43 6.75 17.83
CA HIS A 45 -11.31 8.06 17.19
C HIS A 45 -9.88 8.37 16.74
N GLU A 46 -8.91 7.61 17.22
CA GLU A 46 -7.49 7.81 16.92
C GLU A 46 -6.93 6.73 16.01
N HIS A 47 -7.74 5.72 15.66
CA HIS A 47 -7.28 4.63 14.79
C HIS A 47 -6.85 5.20 13.43
N TRP A 48 -5.71 4.70 12.93
CA TRP A 48 -5.12 5.21 11.69
C TRP A 48 -6.07 5.14 10.48
N THR A 49 -7.00 4.20 10.48
CA THR A 49 -7.95 4.03 9.37
C THR A 49 -8.95 5.17 9.26
N VAL A 50 -9.22 5.89 10.35
CA VAL A 50 -10.23 6.96 10.36
C VAL A 50 -9.89 8.04 9.33
N ALA A 51 -8.64 8.47 9.30
CA ALA A 51 -8.19 9.48 8.33
C ALA A 51 -8.38 9.00 6.89
N TRP A 52 -8.03 7.75 6.62
CA TRP A 52 -8.18 7.17 5.27
C TRP A 52 -9.64 6.95 4.89
N MET A 53 -10.49 6.55 5.84
CA MET A 53 -11.93 6.40 5.60
C MET A 53 -12.58 7.72 5.18
N GLU A 54 -12.05 8.84 5.65
CA GLU A 54 -12.55 10.16 5.26
C GLU A 54 -12.04 10.61 3.89
N ILE A 55 -10.83 10.22 3.53
CA ILE A 55 -10.15 10.68 2.32
C ILE A 55 -10.45 9.80 1.10
N LEU A 56 -10.42 8.48 1.28
CA LEU A 56 -10.54 7.53 0.15
C LEU A 56 -11.80 7.71 -0.69
N PRO A 57 -12.98 7.99 -0.12
CA PRO A 57 -14.18 8.14 -0.95
C PRO A 57 -14.09 9.26 -1.99
N GLY A 58 -13.31 10.31 -1.71
CA GLY A 58 -13.11 11.43 -2.62
C GLY A 58 -11.97 11.27 -3.60
N MET A 59 -11.30 10.14 -3.61
CA MET A 59 -10.15 9.88 -4.47
C MET A 59 -10.50 8.93 -5.60
N GLU A 60 -9.77 9.06 -6.70
CA GLU A 60 -9.78 8.10 -7.80
C GLU A 60 -8.41 7.42 -7.87
N PHE A 61 -8.39 6.14 -8.21
CA PHE A 61 -7.18 5.33 -8.18
C PHE A 61 -6.89 4.73 -9.55
N SER A 62 -5.60 4.65 -9.88
CA SER A 62 -5.14 3.95 -11.08
C SER A 62 -3.92 3.11 -10.75
N LEU A 63 -3.77 2.00 -11.47
CA LEU A 63 -2.57 1.17 -11.40
C LEU A 63 -1.49 1.80 -12.25
N GLN A 64 -0.34 2.08 -11.65
CA GLN A 64 0.79 2.70 -12.35
C GLN A 64 2.09 2.00 -11.99
N VAL A 65 3.05 2.07 -12.91
CA VAL A 65 4.44 1.72 -12.64
C VAL A 65 5.16 3.02 -12.34
N ILE A 66 5.74 3.13 -11.16
CA ILE A 66 6.43 4.35 -10.73
C ILE A 66 7.82 4.02 -10.20
N GLN A 67 8.67 5.02 -10.13
CA GLN A 67 10.01 4.87 -9.59
C GLN A 67 9.93 4.79 -8.07
N LEU A 68 10.55 3.77 -7.50
CA LEU A 68 10.55 3.57 -6.05
C LEU A 68 11.15 4.77 -5.31
N ASP A 69 12.19 5.38 -5.89
CA ASP A 69 12.86 6.53 -5.29
C ASP A 69 12.02 7.81 -5.30
N ASP A 70 10.95 7.84 -6.09
CA ASP A 70 10.01 8.97 -6.12
C ASP A 70 8.96 8.88 -5.01
N ILE A 71 8.86 7.73 -4.33
CA ILE A 71 7.90 7.52 -3.25
C ILE A 71 8.49 8.03 -1.93
N HIS A 72 7.69 8.78 -1.19
CA HIS A 72 8.12 9.40 0.07
C HIS A 72 7.36 8.81 1.26
N PRO A 73 8.00 7.98 2.10
CA PRO A 73 7.40 7.57 3.36
C PRO A 73 7.19 8.77 4.29
N ASN A 74 6.22 8.66 5.18
CA ASN A 74 5.98 9.71 6.18
C ASN A 74 7.19 9.82 7.11
N ALA A 75 7.83 11.00 7.13
CA ALA A 75 9.06 11.21 7.88
C ALA A 75 8.85 11.09 9.39
N ASP A 76 7.73 11.58 9.90
CA ASP A 76 7.41 11.51 11.33
C ASP A 76 7.24 10.06 11.78
N LEU A 77 6.52 9.28 10.99
CA LEU A 77 6.34 7.86 11.28
C LEU A 77 7.66 7.09 11.22
N MET A 78 8.48 7.36 10.22
CA MET A 78 9.77 6.70 10.05
C MET A 78 10.80 7.10 11.12
N SER A 79 10.56 8.20 11.85
CA SER A 79 11.43 8.62 12.93
C SER A 79 11.17 7.88 14.26
N VAL A 80 10.07 7.15 14.36
CA VAL A 80 9.72 6.39 15.57
C VAL A 80 10.50 5.09 15.61
N GLU A 81 11.39 4.94 16.60
CA GLU A 81 12.30 3.80 16.70
C GLU A 81 11.56 2.46 16.79
N ASP A 82 10.53 2.38 17.63
CA ASP A 82 9.74 1.16 17.79
C ASP A 82 9.06 0.76 16.49
N PHE A 83 8.57 1.74 15.72
CA PHE A 83 7.97 1.48 14.42
C PHE A 83 9.00 0.94 13.43
N GLN A 84 10.20 1.53 13.39
CA GLN A 84 11.28 1.07 12.51
C GLN A 84 11.68 -0.36 12.84
N HIS A 85 11.81 -0.68 14.12
CA HIS A 85 12.19 -2.02 14.56
C HIS A 85 11.14 -3.06 14.16
N SER A 86 9.87 -2.77 14.44
CA SER A 86 8.75 -3.63 14.04
C SER A 86 8.67 -3.79 12.53
N LEU A 87 8.93 -2.71 11.79
CA LEU A 87 8.90 -2.71 10.33
C LEU A 87 9.99 -3.64 9.76
N GLU A 88 11.21 -3.59 10.31
CA GLU A 88 12.29 -4.46 9.87
C GLU A 88 11.97 -5.94 10.12
N GLU A 89 11.40 -6.27 11.25
CA GLU A 89 10.98 -7.66 11.56
C GLU A 89 9.92 -8.14 10.57
N ARG A 90 8.90 -7.32 10.31
CA ARG A 90 7.85 -7.65 9.35
C ARG A 90 8.38 -7.74 7.93
N ALA A 91 9.37 -6.89 7.59
CA ALA A 91 10.00 -6.93 6.27
C ALA A 91 10.78 -8.22 6.06
N ASP A 92 11.48 -8.72 7.08
CA ASP A 92 12.20 -9.99 6.98
C ASP A 92 11.24 -11.15 6.68
N GLU A 93 10.12 -11.21 7.37
CA GLU A 93 9.10 -12.24 7.15
C GLU A 93 8.46 -12.10 5.77
N ARG A 94 8.16 -10.88 5.37
CA ARG A 94 7.55 -10.59 4.06
C ARG A 94 8.49 -10.95 2.93
N GLU A 95 9.76 -10.61 3.06
CA GLU A 95 10.78 -10.92 2.05
C GLU A 95 10.87 -12.42 1.83
N GLU A 96 10.89 -13.20 2.89
CA GLU A 96 10.95 -14.66 2.80
C GLU A 96 9.75 -15.19 2.01
N ALA A 97 8.55 -14.70 2.30
CA ALA A 97 7.34 -15.09 1.57
C ALA A 97 7.41 -14.69 0.10
N MET A 98 7.87 -13.48 -0.19
CA MET A 98 8.00 -12.96 -1.57
C MET A 98 9.00 -13.80 -2.38
N LEU A 99 10.09 -14.21 -1.76
CA LEU A 99 11.10 -15.05 -2.42
C LEU A 99 10.56 -16.46 -2.72
N ARG A 100 9.58 -16.93 -1.95
CA ARG A 100 8.88 -18.20 -2.23
C ARG A 100 7.80 -18.06 -3.29
N GLY A 101 7.57 -16.87 -3.84
CA GLY A 101 6.60 -16.64 -4.88
C GLY A 101 5.23 -16.19 -4.40
N VAL A 102 5.08 -15.87 -3.11
CA VAL A 102 3.83 -15.29 -2.60
C VAL A 102 3.65 -13.91 -3.23
N SER A 103 2.48 -13.67 -3.83
CA SER A 103 2.22 -12.40 -4.50
C SER A 103 2.04 -11.26 -3.50
N ILE A 104 2.36 -10.06 -3.95
CA ILE A 104 2.17 -8.83 -3.16
C ILE A 104 1.22 -7.90 -3.90
N GLU A 105 0.56 -7.06 -3.13
CA GLU A 105 -0.28 -6.01 -3.69
C GLU A 105 0.59 -4.79 -4.04
N PRO A 106 0.17 -3.96 -5.02
CA PRO A 106 0.84 -2.68 -5.28
C PRO A 106 0.87 -1.81 -4.03
N LEU A 107 1.86 -0.94 -3.95
CA LEU A 107 1.91 0.07 -2.90
C LEU A 107 0.75 1.06 -3.08
N LEU A 108 0.28 1.64 -1.99
CA LEU A 108 -0.76 2.66 -2.05
C LEU A 108 -0.08 4.02 -1.87
N VAL A 109 -0.22 4.89 -2.88
CA VAL A 109 0.52 6.14 -2.97
C VAL A 109 -0.44 7.30 -3.27
N ASN A 110 -0.28 8.40 -2.56
CA ASN A 110 -1.00 9.63 -2.86
C ASN A 110 -0.33 10.31 -4.05
N GLY A 111 -1.09 10.57 -5.12
CA GLY A 111 -0.56 11.20 -6.32
C GLY A 111 -0.05 12.62 -6.11
N ASP A 112 -0.50 13.28 -5.05
CA ASP A 112 0.03 14.57 -4.65
C ASP A 112 1.30 14.34 -3.83
N GLY A 113 2.47 14.59 -4.44
CA GLY A 113 3.76 14.44 -3.79
C GLY A 113 4.25 13.00 -3.62
N PHE A 114 3.52 12.01 -4.11
CA PHE A 114 3.87 10.58 -4.02
C PHE A 114 4.17 10.10 -2.59
N GLU A 115 3.39 10.58 -1.64
CA GLU A 115 3.49 10.09 -0.26
C GLU A 115 2.98 8.66 -0.16
N LEU A 116 3.75 7.81 0.52
CA LEU A 116 3.35 6.42 0.78
C LEU A 116 2.22 6.40 1.79
N MET A 117 1.04 5.93 1.37
CA MET A 117 -0.15 5.81 2.21
C MET A 117 -0.19 4.47 2.94
N ASP A 118 0.15 3.38 2.24
CA ASP A 118 0.18 2.04 2.80
C ASP A 118 1.18 1.17 2.06
N GLY A 119 1.63 0.10 2.73
CA GLY A 119 2.58 -0.84 2.18
C GLY A 119 3.99 -0.61 2.68
N TYR A 120 4.16 -0.08 3.87
CA TYR A 120 5.48 0.19 4.45
C TYR A 120 6.36 -1.06 4.51
N THR A 121 5.78 -2.20 4.84
CA THR A 121 6.52 -3.48 4.88
C THR A 121 7.02 -3.85 3.48
N ARG A 122 6.13 -3.80 2.48
CA ARG A 122 6.49 -4.11 1.08
C ARG A 122 7.52 -3.11 0.56
N TYR A 123 7.33 -1.82 0.84
CA TYR A 123 8.27 -0.76 0.47
C TYR A 123 9.66 -1.05 1.03
N THR A 124 9.75 -1.43 2.29
CA THR A 124 11.02 -1.73 2.95
C THR A 124 11.73 -2.90 2.26
N VAL A 125 11.00 -3.96 1.93
CA VAL A 125 11.57 -5.09 1.19
C VAL A 125 12.06 -4.64 -0.19
N LEU A 126 11.23 -3.92 -0.93
CA LEU A 126 11.57 -3.48 -2.30
C LEU A 126 12.82 -2.58 -2.33
N LYS A 127 13.03 -1.79 -1.29
CA LYS A 127 14.23 -0.95 -1.17
C LYS A 127 15.52 -1.76 -1.05
N ARG A 128 15.43 -3.02 -0.65
CA ARG A 128 16.60 -3.91 -0.51
C ARG A 128 17.10 -4.45 -1.84
N TYR A 129 16.33 -4.26 -2.92
CA TYR A 129 16.64 -4.85 -4.24
C TYR A 129 17.01 -3.77 -5.24
N THR A 130 17.57 -4.19 -6.36
CA THR A 130 18.03 -3.27 -7.41
C THR A 130 16.92 -2.80 -8.34
N GLN A 131 15.76 -3.49 -8.34
CA GLN A 131 14.62 -3.08 -9.15
C GLN A 131 14.10 -1.73 -8.66
N LYS A 132 14.13 -0.73 -9.53
CA LYS A 132 13.74 0.64 -9.16
C LYS A 132 12.30 0.98 -9.49
N GLU A 133 11.66 0.22 -10.37
CA GLU A 133 10.26 0.43 -10.73
C GLU A 133 9.36 -0.54 -9.98
N VAL A 134 8.20 -0.05 -9.54
CA VAL A 134 7.24 -0.85 -8.78
C VAL A 134 5.83 -0.52 -9.23
N TYR A 135 4.91 -1.47 -9.02
CA TYR A 135 3.49 -1.19 -9.19
C TYR A 135 2.97 -0.44 -7.97
N ALA A 136 2.15 0.55 -8.24
CA ALA A 136 1.44 1.29 -7.20
C ALA A 136 0.01 1.61 -7.64
N TYR A 137 -0.90 1.63 -6.67
CA TYR A 137 -2.20 2.26 -6.84
C TYR A 137 -2.01 3.72 -6.48
N VAL A 138 -2.12 4.60 -7.46
CA VAL A 138 -1.91 6.03 -7.25
C VAL A 138 -3.27 6.71 -7.16
N GLY A 139 -3.52 7.36 -6.02
CA GLY A 139 -4.75 8.05 -5.74
C GLY A 139 -4.63 9.55 -6.02
N THR A 140 -5.62 10.10 -6.70
CA THR A 140 -5.71 11.55 -6.97
C THR A 140 -7.08 12.05 -6.53
N PRO A 141 -7.23 13.35 -6.22
CA PRO A 141 -8.55 13.89 -5.91
C PRO A 141 -9.51 13.66 -7.07
N GLY A 142 -10.70 13.16 -6.75
CA GLY A 142 -11.73 12.96 -7.77
C GLY A 142 -12.24 14.28 -8.30
N HIS A 143 -12.73 14.26 -9.54
CA HIS A 143 -13.38 15.42 -10.14
C HIS A 143 -14.80 15.55 -9.59
N VAL A 144 -15.14 16.74 -9.21
CA VAL A 144 -16.48 17.07 -8.70
C VAL A 144 -17.33 17.62 -9.84
#